data_48257c73a6f05f0387c0720abd683626
#
_entry.id   48257c73a6f05f0387c0720abd683626
#
_cell.length_a   1.000
_cell.length_b   1.000
_cell.length_c   1.000
_cell.angle_alpha   90.00
_cell.angle_beta   90.00
_cell.angle_gamma   90.00
#
_symmetry.space_group_name_H-M   'P 1'
#
loop_
_entity.id
_entity.type
_entity.pdbx_description
1 polymer ?
#
loop_
_entity_poly.entity_id
_entity_poly.type
_entity_poly.pdbx_seq_one_letter_code
_entity_poly.pdbx_strand_id
1 'polypeptide(L)'
;MKILLFSDRKKVFEITNDITKDWSELIWYKNIDLEKKQYPLADIVIIDFDKNVEEKFLPIIKAKSKVGDFVPVLAIINGTPQEIFSVLKIGAYDYITTTEDIEAYRNKIEDIIRWNWYRKKYGRE
;
A
#
# COMPACT_ATOMS: atom_id res chain seq x y z
N MET A 1 6.62 3.69 13.29
CA MET A 1 5.94 2.96 12.20
C MET A 1 6.56 3.29 10.86
N LYS A 2 6.74 2.30 10.02
CA LYS A 2 7.35 2.49 8.70
C LYS A 2 6.38 2.13 7.60
N ILE A 3 6.22 3.02 6.63
CA ILE A 3 5.33 2.84 5.49
C ILE A 3 6.15 2.90 4.21
N LEU A 4 5.99 1.91 3.34
CA LEU A 4 6.60 1.93 2.01
C LEU A 4 5.52 2.33 1.00
N LEU A 5 5.81 3.35 0.20
CA LEU A 5 4.92 3.80 -0.87
C LEU A 5 5.58 3.54 -2.22
N PHE A 6 4.91 2.78 -3.07
CA PHE A 6 5.33 2.55 -4.46
C PHE A 6 4.41 3.35 -5.37
N SER A 7 4.92 4.43 -5.93
CA SER A 7 4.14 5.31 -6.79
C SER A 7 5.04 6.08 -7.74
N ASP A 8 4.60 6.25 -8.96
CA ASP A 8 5.29 7.11 -9.93
C ASP A 8 4.77 8.54 -9.91
N ARG A 9 3.76 8.82 -9.06
CA ARG A 9 3.14 10.14 -8.99
C ARG A 9 3.58 10.89 -7.75
N LYS A 10 4.26 12.02 -7.96
CA LYS A 10 4.74 12.86 -6.86
C LYS A 10 3.59 13.36 -5.98
N LYS A 11 2.44 13.66 -6.58
CA LYS A 11 1.28 14.16 -5.84
C LYS A 11 0.79 13.13 -4.83
N VAL A 12 0.81 11.85 -5.18
CA VAL A 12 0.44 10.77 -4.25
C VAL A 12 1.40 10.74 -3.07
N PHE A 13 2.70 10.88 -3.34
CA PHE A 13 3.69 10.97 -2.26
C PHE A 13 3.40 12.16 -1.36
N GLU A 14 3.15 13.34 -1.94
CA GLU A 14 2.92 14.55 -1.15
C GLU A 14 1.71 14.40 -0.22
N ILE A 15 0.60 13.87 -0.75
CA ILE A 15 -0.60 13.65 0.05
C ILE A 15 -0.35 12.63 1.14
N THR A 16 0.31 11.52 0.80
CA THR A 16 0.61 10.48 1.78
C THR A 16 1.52 11.00 2.88
N ASN A 17 2.52 11.77 2.50
CA ASN A 17 3.45 12.37 3.45
C ASN A 17 2.73 13.31 4.41
N ASP A 18 1.84 14.16 3.89
CA ASP A 18 1.09 15.11 4.72
C ASP A 18 0.21 14.38 5.75
N ILE A 19 -0.35 13.23 5.38
CA ILE A 19 -1.17 12.45 6.28
C ILE A 19 -0.34 11.79 7.38
N THR A 20 0.86 11.29 7.04
CA THR A 20 1.58 10.35 7.90
C THR A 20 2.83 10.92 8.58
N LYS A 21 3.27 12.10 8.20
CA LYS A 21 4.59 12.64 8.60
C LYS A 21 4.80 12.77 10.11
N ASP A 22 3.74 12.98 10.87
CA ASP A 22 3.87 13.23 12.31
C ASP A 22 3.98 11.96 13.14
N TRP A 23 3.67 10.79 12.55
CA TRP A 23 3.63 9.54 13.29
C TRP A 23 4.25 8.35 12.57
N SER A 24 4.83 8.56 11.40
CA SER A 24 5.45 7.47 10.65
C SER A 24 6.66 7.94 9.88
N GLU A 25 7.48 6.96 9.49
CA GLU A 25 8.54 7.15 8.52
C GLU A 25 8.01 6.65 7.18
N LEU A 26 7.91 7.54 6.20
CA LEU A 26 7.44 7.20 4.86
C LEU A 26 8.63 7.10 3.92
N ILE A 27 8.76 5.96 3.25
CA ILE A 27 9.80 5.75 2.25
C ILE A 27 9.13 5.62 0.90
N TRP A 28 9.51 6.50 -0.03
CA TRP A 28 8.91 6.57 -1.36
C TRP A 28 9.80 5.88 -2.38
N TYR A 29 9.21 4.92 -3.09
CA TYR A 29 9.84 4.25 -4.21
C TYR A 29 9.02 4.48 -5.47
N LYS A 30 9.69 4.44 -6.62
CA LYS A 30 8.99 4.36 -7.91
C LYS A 30 8.53 2.92 -8.13
N ASN A 31 7.54 2.73 -9.01
CA ASN A 31 7.02 1.38 -9.27
C ASN A 31 8.08 0.43 -9.81
N ILE A 32 9.04 0.94 -10.60
CA ILE A 32 10.16 0.12 -11.09
C ILE A 32 11.01 -0.44 -9.94
N ASP A 33 11.01 0.22 -8.80
CA ASP A 33 11.79 -0.23 -7.63
C ASP A 33 11.21 -1.51 -7.01
N LEU A 34 10.04 -1.97 -7.46
CA LEU A 34 9.52 -3.28 -7.06
C LEU A 34 10.42 -4.43 -7.54
N GLU A 35 11.34 -4.16 -8.46
CA GLU A 35 12.32 -5.14 -8.90
C GLU A 35 13.51 -5.27 -7.95
N LYS A 36 13.66 -4.38 -6.97
CA LYS A 36 14.76 -4.46 -6.00
C LYS A 36 14.64 -5.72 -5.15
N LYS A 37 15.79 -6.23 -4.72
CA LYS A 37 15.84 -7.48 -3.97
C LYS A 37 15.56 -7.32 -2.49
N GLN A 38 15.78 -6.15 -1.94
CA GLN A 38 15.65 -5.93 -0.50
C GLN A 38 14.95 -4.61 -0.21
N TYR A 39 14.11 -4.64 0.81
CA TYR A 39 13.43 -3.47 1.37
C TYR A 39 13.55 -3.50 2.88
N PRO A 40 13.49 -2.33 3.54
CA PRO A 40 13.44 -2.33 5.01
C PRO A 40 12.14 -2.98 5.49
N LEU A 41 12.16 -3.43 6.72
CA LEU A 41 10.95 -3.93 7.36
C LEU A 41 9.91 -2.81 7.40
N ALA A 42 8.68 -3.14 7.10
CA ALA A 42 7.61 -2.17 7.02
C ALA A 42 6.35 -2.65 7.72
N ASP A 43 5.56 -1.71 8.17
CA ASP A 43 4.27 -1.99 8.80
C ASP A 43 3.13 -1.96 7.79
N ILE A 44 3.26 -1.13 6.76
CA ILE A 44 2.26 -0.99 5.69
C ILE A 44 2.98 -0.77 4.37
N VAL A 45 2.43 -1.36 3.31
CA VAL A 45 2.86 -1.11 1.94
C VAL A 45 1.68 -0.49 1.20
N ILE A 46 1.92 0.64 0.53
CA ILE A 46 0.93 1.30 -0.33
C ILE A 46 1.43 1.22 -1.76
N ILE A 47 0.60 0.70 -2.66
CA ILE A 47 0.95 0.56 -4.07
C ILE A 47 -0.03 1.37 -4.90
N ASP A 48 0.49 2.31 -5.67
CA ASP A 48 -0.28 3.15 -6.59
C ASP A 48 -0.24 2.52 -7.98
N PHE A 49 -1.37 1.98 -8.40
CA PHE A 49 -1.50 1.34 -9.70
C PHE A 49 -1.79 2.38 -10.77
N ASP A 50 -0.78 2.70 -11.54
CA ASP A 50 -0.91 3.62 -12.67
C ASP A 50 -1.63 2.92 -13.84
N LYS A 51 -2.15 3.73 -14.76
CA LYS A 51 -2.81 3.26 -15.98
C LYS A 51 -1.94 2.35 -16.85
N ASN A 52 -0.63 2.49 -16.72
CA ASN A 52 0.33 1.75 -17.54
C ASN A 52 0.73 0.40 -16.95
N VAL A 53 0.17 0.01 -15.82
CA VAL A 53 0.45 -1.30 -15.23
C VAL A 53 -0.42 -2.34 -15.92
N GLU A 54 0.19 -3.16 -16.76
CA GLU A 54 -0.52 -4.16 -17.56
C GLU A 54 -1.08 -5.29 -16.70
N GLU A 55 -0.32 -5.74 -15.72
CA GLU A 55 -0.73 -6.81 -14.81
C GLU A 55 -0.89 -6.22 -13.42
N LYS A 56 -2.11 -5.85 -13.07
CA LYS A 56 -2.39 -5.08 -11.86
C LYS A 56 -2.13 -5.84 -10.56
N PHE A 57 -2.17 -7.17 -10.59
CA PHE A 57 -1.90 -7.95 -9.39
C PHE A 57 -0.42 -8.25 -9.16
N LEU A 58 0.42 -8.18 -10.19
CA LEU A 58 1.83 -8.54 -10.09
C LEU A 58 2.60 -7.69 -9.07
N PRO A 59 2.41 -6.37 -9.01
CA PRO A 59 3.08 -5.56 -7.99
C PRO A 59 2.78 -6.02 -6.56
N ILE A 60 1.57 -6.49 -6.29
CA ILE A 60 1.19 -6.97 -4.96
C ILE A 60 1.97 -8.24 -4.62
N ILE A 61 2.04 -9.18 -5.57
CA ILE A 61 2.79 -10.42 -5.39
C ILE A 61 4.26 -10.10 -5.12
N LYS A 62 4.85 -9.21 -5.91
CA LYS A 62 6.25 -8.81 -5.76
C LYS A 62 6.50 -8.17 -4.40
N ALA A 63 5.64 -7.25 -3.99
CA ALA A 63 5.79 -6.58 -2.70
C ALA A 63 5.70 -7.58 -1.55
N LYS A 64 4.71 -8.45 -1.56
CA LYS A 64 4.54 -9.43 -0.49
C LYS A 64 5.69 -10.42 -0.42
N SER A 65 6.25 -10.82 -1.55
CA SER A 65 7.38 -11.76 -1.56
C SER A 65 8.65 -11.14 -0.99
N LYS A 66 8.79 -9.82 -1.04
CA LYS A 66 10.00 -9.11 -0.63
C LYS A 66 9.89 -8.45 0.72
N VAL A 67 8.70 -8.00 1.10
CA VAL A 67 8.47 -7.31 2.38
C VAL A 67 7.91 -8.27 3.43
N GLY A 68 7.14 -9.26 3.01
CA GLY A 68 6.54 -10.27 3.88
C GLY A 68 5.05 -10.43 3.63
N ASP A 69 4.58 -11.66 3.74
CA ASP A 69 3.18 -11.99 3.47
C ASP A 69 2.21 -11.34 4.45
N PHE A 70 2.67 -11.04 5.65
CA PHE A 70 1.80 -10.51 6.71
C PHE A 70 1.73 -8.99 6.72
N VAL A 71 2.51 -8.30 5.90
CA VAL A 71 2.45 -6.85 5.81
C VAL A 71 1.22 -6.47 4.97
N PRO A 72 0.28 -5.68 5.51
CA PRO A 72 -0.89 -5.30 4.74
C PRO A 72 -0.53 -4.36 3.58
N VAL A 73 -1.19 -4.57 2.46
CA VAL A 73 -1.00 -3.77 1.24
C VAL A 73 -2.29 -3.00 0.97
N LEU A 74 -2.18 -1.67 0.88
CA LEU A 74 -3.26 -0.80 0.44
C LEU A 74 -3.04 -0.48 -1.03
N ALA A 75 -4.01 -0.81 -1.87
CA ALA A 75 -3.94 -0.55 -3.30
C ALA A 75 -4.67 0.75 -3.65
N ILE A 76 -3.99 1.64 -4.37
CA ILE A 76 -4.62 2.80 -4.97
C ILE A 76 -4.90 2.41 -6.42
N ILE A 77 -6.15 2.15 -6.76
CA ILE A 77 -6.50 1.60 -8.06
C ILE A 77 -7.84 2.18 -8.55
N ASN A 78 -7.78 2.81 -9.72
CA ASN A 78 -8.98 3.28 -10.40
C ASN A 78 -9.22 2.36 -11.60
N GLY A 79 -9.95 1.27 -11.37
CA GLY A 79 -10.17 0.25 -12.38
C GLY A 79 -11.59 -0.27 -12.37
N THR A 80 -11.84 -1.29 -13.19
CA THR A 80 -13.13 -1.96 -13.24
C THR A 80 -13.36 -2.77 -11.95
N PRO A 81 -14.62 -3.13 -11.65
CA PRO A 81 -14.88 -4.00 -10.50
C PRO A 81 -14.10 -5.30 -10.54
N GLN A 82 -13.91 -5.89 -11.74
CA GLN A 82 -13.13 -7.12 -11.88
C GLN A 82 -11.66 -6.91 -11.53
N GLU A 83 -11.09 -5.77 -11.95
CA GLU A 83 -9.70 -5.45 -11.64
C GLU A 83 -9.51 -5.24 -10.14
N ILE A 84 -10.44 -4.52 -9.51
CA ILE A 84 -10.40 -4.29 -8.06
C ILE A 84 -10.53 -5.61 -7.31
N PHE A 85 -11.47 -6.46 -7.73
CA PHE A 85 -11.66 -7.77 -7.12
C PHE A 85 -10.39 -8.63 -7.23
N SER A 86 -9.74 -8.60 -8.39
CA SER A 86 -8.51 -9.36 -8.62
C SER A 86 -7.39 -8.92 -7.69
N VAL A 87 -7.25 -7.62 -7.48
CA VAL A 87 -6.24 -7.05 -6.59
C VAL A 87 -6.48 -7.51 -5.15
N LEU A 88 -7.73 -7.49 -4.69
CA LEU A 88 -8.08 -7.95 -3.35
C LEU A 88 -7.87 -9.45 -3.20
N LYS A 89 -8.25 -10.22 -4.20
CA LYS A 89 -8.12 -11.68 -4.18
C LYS A 89 -6.65 -12.12 -4.10
N ILE A 90 -5.75 -11.39 -4.75
CA ILE A 90 -4.33 -11.71 -4.75
C ILE A 90 -3.66 -11.34 -3.42
N GLY A 91 -4.30 -10.50 -2.62
CA GLY A 91 -3.80 -10.27 -1.28
C GLY A 91 -3.71 -8.83 -0.82
N ALA A 92 -4.24 -7.87 -1.57
CA ALA A 92 -4.36 -6.52 -1.03
C ALA A 92 -5.34 -6.55 0.15
N TYR A 93 -5.00 -5.84 1.21
CA TYR A 93 -5.86 -5.75 2.38
C TYR A 93 -7.10 -4.91 2.07
N ASP A 94 -6.92 -3.82 1.35
CA ASP A 94 -8.00 -2.90 0.99
C ASP A 94 -7.56 -2.08 -0.21
N TYR A 95 -8.46 -1.24 -0.70
CA TYR A 95 -8.17 -0.37 -1.84
C TYR A 95 -8.81 0.98 -1.67
N ILE A 96 -8.34 1.95 -2.47
CA ILE A 96 -8.97 3.25 -2.64
C ILE A 96 -8.80 3.66 -4.10
N THR A 97 -9.77 4.36 -4.65
CA THR A 97 -9.73 4.73 -6.07
C THR A 97 -9.00 6.03 -6.34
N THR A 98 -8.89 6.90 -5.35
CA THR A 98 -8.20 8.18 -5.48
C THR A 98 -7.65 8.62 -4.13
N THR A 99 -6.56 9.36 -4.15
CA THR A 99 -6.02 10.00 -2.95
C THR A 99 -6.51 11.44 -2.78
N GLU A 100 -7.31 11.94 -3.73
CA GLU A 100 -7.79 13.31 -3.68
C GLU A 100 -8.83 13.53 -2.59
N ASP A 101 -9.59 12.51 -2.24
CA ASP A 101 -10.41 12.55 -1.04
C ASP A 101 -9.51 12.21 0.14
N ILE A 102 -8.91 13.25 0.70
CA ILE A 102 -7.87 13.10 1.73
C ILE A 102 -8.42 12.41 2.98
N GLU A 103 -9.64 12.74 3.37
CA GLU A 103 -10.25 12.12 4.56
C GLU A 103 -10.48 10.62 4.36
N ALA A 104 -10.99 10.23 3.20
CA ALA A 104 -11.20 8.81 2.90
C ALA A 104 -9.87 8.06 2.85
N TYR A 105 -8.84 8.66 2.27
CA TYR A 105 -7.52 8.06 2.20
C TYR A 105 -6.91 7.91 3.60
N ARG A 106 -6.99 8.96 4.40
CA ARG A 106 -6.53 8.91 5.80
C ARG A 106 -7.23 7.80 6.57
N ASN A 107 -8.54 7.68 6.41
CA ASN A 107 -9.32 6.66 7.12
C ASN A 107 -8.88 5.25 6.73
N LYS A 108 -8.58 5.01 5.46
CA LYS A 108 -8.07 3.70 5.02
C LYS A 108 -6.74 3.37 5.69
N ILE A 109 -5.83 4.34 5.73
CA ILE A 109 -4.52 4.14 6.36
C ILE A 109 -4.70 3.88 7.86
N GLU A 110 -5.53 4.66 8.54
CA GLU A 110 -5.77 4.50 9.97
C GLU A 110 -6.42 3.16 10.30
N ASP A 111 -7.33 2.70 9.47
CA ASP A 111 -7.97 1.40 9.65
C ASP A 111 -6.95 0.25 9.56
N ILE A 112 -6.04 0.34 8.60
CA ILE A 112 -5.00 -0.67 8.43
C ILE A 112 -4.04 -0.67 9.63
N ILE A 113 -3.67 0.52 10.11
CA ILE A 113 -2.81 0.66 11.28
C ILE A 113 -3.46 0.03 12.50
N ARG A 114 -4.74 0.32 12.73
CA ARG A 114 -5.50 -0.21 13.86
C ARG A 114 -5.60 -1.72 13.79
N TRP A 115 -5.90 -2.25 12.62
CA TRP A 115 -5.97 -3.69 12.41
C TRP A 115 -4.62 -4.35 12.64
N ASN A 116 -3.55 -3.75 12.13
CA ASN A 116 -2.19 -4.29 12.26
C ASN A 116 -1.75 -4.31 13.73
N TRP A 117 -2.05 -3.23 14.46
CA TRP A 117 -1.78 -3.17 15.90
C TRP A 117 -2.51 -4.28 16.65
N TYR A 118 -3.80 -4.45 16.33
CA TYR A 118 -4.63 -5.48 16.95
C TYR A 118 -4.07 -6.88 16.68
N ARG A 119 -3.69 -7.14 15.45
CA ARG A 119 -3.12 -8.42 15.06
C ARG A 119 -1.82 -8.73 15.81
N LYS A 120 -0.94 -7.73 15.95
CA LYS A 120 0.32 -7.89 16.66
C LYS A 120 0.12 -8.17 18.14
N LYS A 121 -0.92 -7.55 18.74
CA LYS A 121 -1.18 -7.71 20.17
C LYS A 121 -1.91 -9.00 20.51
N TYR A 122 -2.86 -9.41 19.69
CA TYR A 122 -3.76 -10.52 19.99
C TYR A 122 -3.63 -11.68 19.02
N GLY A 123 -2.93 -11.51 17.92
CA GLY A 123 -2.76 -12.57 16.94
C GLY A 123 -1.85 -13.67 17.44
N ARG A 124 -2.09 -14.88 16.93
CA ARG A 124 -1.27 -16.03 17.24
C ARG A 124 -0.49 -16.43 16.00
N GLU A 125 0.71 -16.04 15.99
CA GLU A 125 1.62 -16.32 14.88
C GLU A 125 2.63 -17.35 15.26
#